data_ccefa4e13f985f9f728e54f9ce546370
#
_entry.id   ccefa4e13f985f9f728e54f9ce546370
#
_cell.length_a   1.000
_cell.length_b   1.000
_cell.length_c   1.000
_cell.angle_alpha   90.00
_cell.angle_beta   90.00
_cell.angle_gamma   90.00
#
_symmetry.space_group_name_H-M   'P 1'
#
loop_
_entity.id
_entity.type
_entity.pdbx_description
1 polymer ?
#
loop_
_entity_poly.entity_id
_entity_poly.type
_entity_poly.pdbx_seq_one_letter_code
_entity_poly.pdbx_strand_id
1 'polypeptide(L)'
;MKNKINIIAACFLIFLSGCASSAKQPQSVYHVPDYTIDDVRKIEIERIENMLEKQPVQELWRANIINDKALIEKCSEKIVELYNVSFSEKDYFTSLRLFQSLEASGYSQLASLNTSTAALESVCYKDVPGLQNSSKPSLPVKAASGGEVPNVAKYIEGTVTIWVDQGIKIENGVGYADRVIGSGFFISKNGYLVTNHHVISNVVDTKYEGVAKLYVRMADDPDTRIPAKVIGWDKVLDLALIKVEVEAPYVFTLGSSSDLSVGDRVYAIGSPVGLDRTLTSGIVSAMNRKLFTTGSVFQIDAAVNGGNSGGPCIDVNGNVQAIVFAGMPQYQGLNFAIPIEYLKTDLPMLFHGGKREHVWLGAYGHTF
;
A
#
# COMPACT_ATOMS: atom_id res chain seq x y z
N MET A 1 -58.88 27.19 -17.82
CA MET A 1 -58.48 25.79 -17.45
C MET A 1 -58.39 24.84 -18.66
N LYS A 2 -58.41 25.32 -19.92
CA LYS A 2 -58.30 24.42 -21.12
C LYS A 2 -56.91 24.32 -21.75
N ASN A 3 -55.94 25.12 -21.33
CA ASN A 3 -54.58 25.12 -21.96
C ASN A 3 -53.49 24.29 -21.23
N LYS A 4 -53.80 23.65 -20.08
CA LYS A 4 -52.82 22.81 -19.36
C LYS A 4 -52.88 21.31 -19.73
N ILE A 5 -53.98 20.88 -20.35
CA ILE A 5 -54.17 19.47 -20.72
C ILE A 5 -53.42 19.13 -22.02
N ASN A 6 -53.24 20.11 -22.91
CA ASN A 6 -52.58 19.88 -24.20
C ASN A 6 -51.06 19.78 -24.12
N ILE A 7 -50.43 20.29 -23.07
CA ILE A 7 -48.95 20.22 -22.89
C ILE A 7 -48.52 18.84 -22.37
N ILE A 8 -49.35 18.22 -21.53
CA ILE A 8 -49.07 16.88 -21.00
C ILE A 8 -49.22 15.80 -22.08
N ALA A 9 -50.22 15.97 -22.97
CA ALA A 9 -50.41 15.06 -24.11
C ALA A 9 -49.30 15.18 -25.17
N ALA A 10 -48.76 16.39 -25.39
CA ALA A 10 -47.65 16.60 -26.32
C ALA A 10 -46.32 16.02 -25.78
N CYS A 11 -46.10 16.10 -24.47
CA CYS A 11 -44.88 15.47 -23.86
C CYS A 11 -44.95 13.94 -23.88
N PHE A 12 -46.16 13.34 -23.80
CA PHE A 12 -46.29 11.88 -23.84
C PHE A 12 -46.15 11.31 -25.27
N LEU A 13 -46.47 12.10 -26.30
CA LEU A 13 -46.26 11.69 -27.70
C LEU A 13 -44.81 11.82 -28.17
N ILE A 14 -44.03 12.70 -27.55
CA ILE A 14 -42.59 12.81 -27.86
C ILE A 14 -41.80 11.64 -27.24
N PHE A 15 -42.26 11.04 -26.13
CA PHE A 15 -41.62 9.87 -25.53
C PHE A 15 -41.93 8.54 -26.26
N LEU A 16 -42.99 8.49 -27.05
CA LEU A 16 -43.35 7.27 -27.81
C LEU A 16 -42.78 7.25 -29.24
N SER A 17 -42.27 8.36 -29.76
CA SER A 17 -41.66 8.42 -31.08
C SER A 17 -40.13 8.21 -31.05
N GLY A 18 -39.52 8.06 -29.85
CA GLY A 18 -38.09 7.82 -29.66
C GLY A 18 -37.67 6.35 -29.68
N CYS A 19 -38.57 5.39 -29.76
CA CYS A 19 -38.30 3.97 -29.67
C CYS A 19 -38.51 3.17 -30.97
N ALA A 20 -38.19 3.76 -32.12
CA ALA A 20 -38.24 3.01 -33.38
C ALA A 20 -37.17 3.47 -34.38
N SER A 21 -35.93 3.55 -33.96
CA SER A 21 -34.80 3.35 -34.84
C SER A 21 -33.99 2.19 -34.32
N SER A 22 -34.31 1.01 -34.79
CA SER A 22 -33.42 -0.14 -34.78
C SER A 22 -32.24 0.15 -35.69
N ALA A 23 -31.37 1.09 -35.32
CA ALA A 23 -30.03 1.12 -35.81
C ALA A 23 -29.42 -0.17 -35.27
N LYS A 24 -29.28 -1.20 -36.14
CA LYS A 24 -28.41 -2.32 -35.91
C LYS A 24 -27.06 -1.71 -35.54
N GLN A 25 -26.71 -1.73 -34.26
CA GLN A 25 -25.32 -1.53 -33.86
C GLN A 25 -24.53 -2.54 -34.71
N PRO A 26 -23.49 -2.11 -35.39
CA PRO A 26 -22.62 -3.06 -36.02
C PRO A 26 -22.16 -3.98 -34.87
N GLN A 27 -22.54 -5.25 -34.91
CA GLN A 27 -21.90 -6.27 -34.14
C GLN A 27 -20.43 -6.20 -34.57
N SER A 28 -19.61 -5.59 -33.76
CA SER A 28 -18.17 -5.79 -33.84
C SER A 28 -17.99 -7.29 -33.65
N VAL A 29 -17.84 -8.02 -34.76
CA VAL A 29 -17.37 -9.39 -34.73
C VAL A 29 -15.97 -9.26 -34.16
N TYR A 30 -15.85 -9.44 -32.81
CA TYR A 30 -14.57 -9.66 -32.20
C TYR A 30 -14.02 -10.93 -32.84
N HIS A 31 -13.13 -10.75 -33.80
CA HIS A 31 -12.34 -11.81 -34.30
C HIS A 31 -11.40 -12.19 -33.16
N VAL A 32 -11.80 -13.19 -32.39
CA VAL A 32 -10.88 -13.84 -31.46
C VAL A 32 -9.85 -14.51 -32.38
N PRO A 33 -8.58 -14.09 -32.34
CA PRO A 33 -7.56 -14.77 -33.14
C PRO A 33 -7.56 -16.23 -32.71
N ASP A 34 -7.54 -17.14 -33.65
CA ASP A 34 -7.37 -18.57 -33.41
C ASP A 34 -5.93 -18.84 -32.92
N TYR A 35 -5.63 -18.44 -31.69
CA TYR A 35 -4.39 -18.81 -31.03
C TYR A 35 -4.46 -20.27 -30.57
N THR A 36 -3.51 -21.06 -31.01
CA THR A 36 -3.29 -22.38 -30.44
C THR A 36 -2.63 -22.23 -29.06
N ILE A 37 -2.73 -23.28 -28.24
CA ILE A 37 -2.02 -23.32 -26.92
C ILE A 37 -0.51 -23.10 -27.12
N ASP A 38 0.04 -23.59 -28.22
CA ASP A 38 1.46 -23.44 -28.55
C ASP A 38 1.82 -22.00 -28.92
N ASP A 39 0.92 -21.25 -29.58
CA ASP A 39 1.13 -19.84 -29.87
C ASP A 39 1.14 -19.00 -28.61
N VAL A 40 0.18 -19.24 -27.67
CA VAL A 40 0.13 -18.58 -26.38
C VAL A 40 1.41 -18.86 -25.58
N ARG A 41 1.86 -20.13 -25.58
CA ARG A 41 3.09 -20.53 -24.90
C ARG A 41 4.33 -19.82 -25.48
N LYS A 42 4.42 -19.68 -26.78
CA LYS A 42 5.51 -18.95 -27.45
C LYS A 42 5.55 -17.48 -27.06
N ILE A 43 4.40 -16.82 -27.06
CA ILE A 43 4.28 -15.41 -26.66
C ILE A 43 4.72 -15.23 -25.20
N GLU A 44 4.31 -16.14 -24.29
CA GLU A 44 4.72 -16.06 -22.90
C GLU A 44 6.22 -16.32 -22.71
N ILE A 45 6.84 -17.23 -23.47
CA ILE A 45 8.28 -17.46 -23.47
C ILE A 45 9.05 -16.19 -23.86
N GLU A 46 8.69 -15.58 -24.99
CA GLU A 46 9.32 -14.34 -25.47
C GLU A 46 9.16 -13.19 -24.45
N ARG A 47 7.99 -13.10 -23.81
CA ARG A 47 7.74 -12.11 -22.77
C ARG A 47 8.65 -12.31 -21.57
N ILE A 48 8.74 -13.55 -21.06
CA ILE A 48 9.59 -13.90 -19.92
C ILE A 48 11.04 -13.50 -20.22
N GLU A 49 11.56 -13.87 -21.39
CA GLU A 49 12.93 -13.54 -21.77
C GLU A 49 13.19 -12.04 -21.87
N ASN A 50 12.25 -11.28 -22.42
CA ASN A 50 12.38 -9.83 -22.56
C ASN A 50 12.26 -9.07 -21.25
N MET A 51 11.56 -9.63 -20.27
CA MET A 51 11.29 -8.96 -18.99
C MET A 51 12.16 -9.47 -17.83
N LEU A 52 12.93 -10.54 -18.04
CA LEU A 52 13.71 -11.19 -16.98
C LEU A 52 14.64 -10.23 -16.21
N GLU A 53 15.33 -9.34 -16.91
CA GLU A 53 16.22 -8.37 -16.28
C GLU A 53 15.47 -7.31 -15.44
N LYS A 54 14.22 -7.02 -15.80
CA LYS A 54 13.43 -5.98 -15.15
C LYS A 54 12.57 -6.51 -13.98
N GLN A 55 12.04 -7.72 -14.14
CA GLN A 55 11.05 -8.29 -13.23
C GLN A 55 11.30 -9.79 -12.96
N PRO A 56 12.50 -10.18 -12.50
CA PRO A 56 12.90 -11.59 -12.44
C PRO A 56 11.99 -12.47 -11.59
N VAL A 57 11.45 -11.94 -10.48
CA VAL A 57 10.53 -12.68 -9.60
C VAL A 57 9.19 -12.96 -10.28
N GLN A 58 8.65 -11.98 -11.00
CA GLN A 58 7.39 -12.17 -11.75
C GLN A 58 7.57 -13.16 -12.89
N GLU A 59 8.72 -13.09 -13.58
CA GLU A 59 8.98 -13.98 -14.69
C GLU A 59 9.29 -15.41 -14.23
N LEU A 60 9.86 -15.62 -13.05
CA LEU A 60 9.95 -16.95 -12.44
C LEU A 60 8.55 -17.54 -12.18
N TRP A 61 7.63 -16.74 -11.68
CA TRP A 61 6.24 -17.16 -11.47
C TRP A 61 5.56 -17.57 -12.78
N ARG A 62 5.75 -16.80 -13.86
CA ARG A 62 5.23 -17.11 -15.20
C ARG A 62 5.83 -18.39 -15.75
N ALA A 63 7.15 -18.56 -15.64
CA ALA A 63 7.85 -19.77 -16.05
C ALA A 63 7.29 -21.02 -15.35
N ASN A 64 6.96 -20.90 -14.05
CA ASN A 64 6.30 -21.97 -13.30
C ASN A 64 4.88 -22.27 -13.82
N ILE A 65 4.08 -21.23 -14.14
CA ILE A 65 2.72 -21.41 -14.69
C ILE A 65 2.75 -22.19 -15.99
N ILE A 66 3.66 -21.83 -16.90
CA ILE A 66 3.80 -22.54 -18.19
C ILE A 66 4.59 -23.85 -18.06
N ASN A 67 5.09 -24.17 -16.86
CA ASN A 67 5.87 -25.36 -16.53
C ASN A 67 7.06 -25.58 -17.48
N ASP A 68 7.83 -24.52 -17.72
CA ASP A 68 9.02 -24.57 -18.58
C ASP A 68 10.28 -24.64 -17.73
N LYS A 69 10.87 -25.83 -17.62
CA LYS A 69 12.01 -26.11 -16.73
C LYS A 69 13.24 -25.27 -17.05
N ALA A 70 13.52 -25.03 -18.34
CA ALA A 70 14.68 -24.25 -18.76
C ALA A 70 14.53 -22.78 -18.38
N LEU A 71 13.34 -22.22 -18.52
CA LEU A 71 13.03 -20.86 -18.09
C LEU A 71 13.01 -20.72 -16.58
N ILE A 72 12.47 -21.71 -15.86
CA ILE A 72 12.49 -21.74 -14.39
C ILE A 72 13.94 -21.69 -13.90
N GLU A 73 14.83 -22.48 -14.46
CA GLU A 73 16.25 -22.49 -14.09
C GLU A 73 16.92 -21.16 -14.42
N LYS A 74 16.74 -20.63 -15.64
CA LYS A 74 17.28 -19.33 -16.05
C LYS A 74 16.80 -18.17 -15.17
N CYS A 75 15.50 -18.14 -14.84
CA CYS A 75 14.94 -17.13 -13.92
C CYS A 75 15.50 -17.29 -12.49
N SER A 76 15.64 -18.53 -12.03
CA SER A 76 16.17 -18.83 -10.70
C SER A 76 17.63 -18.41 -10.56
N GLU A 77 18.47 -18.67 -11.57
CA GLU A 77 19.88 -18.23 -11.61
C GLU A 77 19.98 -16.69 -11.49
N LYS A 78 19.13 -15.95 -12.22
CA LYS A 78 19.08 -14.50 -12.13
C LYS A 78 18.68 -14.01 -10.72
N ILE A 79 17.72 -14.69 -10.11
CA ILE A 79 17.30 -14.37 -8.72
C ILE A 79 18.42 -14.69 -7.73
N VAL A 80 19.17 -15.77 -7.91
CA VAL A 80 20.34 -16.11 -7.09
C VAL A 80 21.42 -15.03 -7.20
N GLU A 81 21.69 -14.52 -8.40
CA GLU A 81 22.61 -13.40 -8.60
C GLU A 81 22.19 -12.19 -7.77
N LEU A 82 20.96 -11.77 -7.88
CA LEU A 82 20.39 -10.63 -7.14
C LEU A 82 20.36 -10.89 -5.62
N TYR A 83 20.08 -12.12 -5.21
CA TYR A 83 20.14 -12.53 -3.80
C TYR A 83 21.54 -12.34 -3.24
N ASN A 84 22.57 -12.82 -3.94
CA ASN A 84 23.95 -12.70 -3.48
C ASN A 84 24.40 -11.24 -3.35
N VAL A 85 24.00 -10.38 -4.30
CA VAL A 85 24.24 -8.93 -4.23
C VAL A 85 23.56 -8.33 -3.00
N SER A 86 22.25 -8.52 -2.86
CA SER A 86 21.49 -7.94 -1.75
C SER A 86 21.98 -8.45 -0.38
N PHE A 87 22.36 -9.72 -0.30
CA PHE A 87 22.88 -10.31 0.94
C PHE A 87 24.24 -9.71 1.31
N SER A 88 25.13 -9.49 0.33
CA SER A 88 26.44 -8.86 0.55
C SER A 88 26.32 -7.39 0.98
N GLU A 89 25.30 -6.69 0.49
CA GLU A 89 24.97 -5.31 0.84
C GLU A 89 24.18 -5.19 2.15
N LYS A 90 23.85 -6.34 2.79
CA LYS A 90 23.05 -6.44 4.01
C LYS A 90 21.61 -5.92 3.84
N ASP A 91 21.11 -5.87 2.61
CA ASP A 91 19.70 -5.65 2.33
C ASP A 91 18.93 -6.97 2.52
N TYR A 92 18.76 -7.36 3.78
CA TYR A 92 18.16 -8.64 4.16
C TYR A 92 16.69 -8.75 3.77
N PHE A 93 15.96 -7.65 3.62
CA PHE A 93 14.58 -7.69 3.17
C PHE A 93 14.48 -8.08 1.70
N THR A 94 15.31 -7.50 0.84
CA THR A 94 15.42 -7.93 -0.56
C THR A 94 15.89 -9.37 -0.65
N SER A 95 16.88 -9.75 0.17
CA SER A 95 17.39 -11.14 0.25
C SER A 95 16.29 -12.12 0.65
N LEU A 96 15.48 -11.79 1.67
CA LEU A 96 14.36 -12.61 2.11
C LEU A 96 13.33 -12.82 0.99
N ARG A 97 12.93 -11.75 0.32
CA ARG A 97 11.98 -11.81 -0.80
C ARG A 97 12.47 -12.71 -1.94
N LEU A 98 13.73 -12.54 -2.32
CA LEU A 98 14.34 -13.33 -3.39
C LEU A 98 14.46 -14.80 -2.98
N PHE A 99 14.87 -15.06 -1.74
CA PHE A 99 14.97 -16.43 -1.21
C PHE A 99 13.59 -17.11 -1.16
N GLN A 100 12.56 -16.44 -0.66
CA GLN A 100 11.19 -16.99 -0.63
C GLN A 100 10.67 -17.29 -2.03
N SER A 101 11.02 -16.48 -3.02
CA SER A 101 10.63 -16.72 -4.41
C SER A 101 11.28 -17.99 -4.98
N LEU A 102 12.55 -18.23 -4.64
CA LEU A 102 13.28 -19.47 -5.01
C LEU A 102 12.69 -20.69 -4.29
N GLU A 103 12.39 -20.57 -2.99
CA GLU A 103 11.77 -21.64 -2.19
C GLU A 103 10.40 -22.03 -2.74
N ALA A 104 9.53 -21.04 -3.04
CA ALA A 104 8.20 -21.24 -3.61
C ALA A 104 8.24 -21.87 -5.01
N SER A 105 9.29 -21.61 -5.79
CA SER A 105 9.47 -22.22 -7.12
C SER A 105 10.04 -23.65 -7.07
N GLY A 106 10.44 -24.13 -5.88
CA GLY A 106 11.09 -25.44 -5.72
C GLY A 106 12.50 -25.49 -6.30
N TYR A 107 13.25 -24.38 -6.23
CA TYR A 107 14.61 -24.32 -6.75
C TYR A 107 15.52 -25.39 -6.14
N SER A 108 16.09 -26.26 -6.97
CA SER A 108 16.78 -27.48 -6.55
C SER A 108 18.06 -27.23 -5.75
N GLN A 109 18.72 -26.07 -5.96
CA GLN A 109 19.97 -25.71 -5.30
C GLN A 109 19.78 -24.72 -4.14
N LEU A 110 18.57 -24.60 -3.59
CA LEU A 110 18.26 -23.67 -2.52
C LEU A 110 19.18 -23.86 -1.30
N ALA A 111 19.53 -25.11 -0.96
CA ALA A 111 20.41 -25.45 0.14
C ALA A 111 21.84 -24.87 -0.01
N SER A 112 22.29 -24.59 -1.25
CA SER A 112 23.61 -23.98 -1.49
C SER A 112 23.75 -22.56 -0.99
N LEU A 113 22.62 -21.87 -0.73
CA LEU A 113 22.60 -20.51 -0.20
C LEU A 113 22.89 -20.46 1.31
N ASN A 114 23.04 -21.61 1.98
CA ASN A 114 23.43 -21.74 3.39
C ASN A 114 22.60 -20.89 4.36
N THR A 115 21.32 -20.70 4.05
CA THR A 115 20.38 -19.94 4.87
C THR A 115 18.99 -20.56 4.81
N SER A 116 18.01 -19.97 5.50
CA SER A 116 16.62 -20.36 5.46
C SER A 116 15.73 -19.14 5.58
N THR A 117 14.46 -19.26 5.15
CA THR A 117 13.46 -18.21 5.35
C THR A 117 13.41 -17.76 6.81
N ALA A 118 13.37 -18.68 7.77
CA ALA A 118 13.35 -18.35 9.21
C ALA A 118 14.59 -17.58 9.67
N ALA A 119 15.78 -17.90 9.15
CA ALA A 119 17.00 -17.18 9.47
C ALA A 119 16.98 -15.76 8.94
N LEU A 120 16.57 -15.57 7.69
CA LEU A 120 16.43 -14.25 7.06
C LEU A 120 15.35 -13.42 7.74
N GLU A 121 14.19 -14.00 8.05
CA GLU A 121 13.11 -13.33 8.80
C GLU A 121 13.60 -12.85 10.17
N SER A 122 14.34 -13.68 10.88
CA SER A 122 14.92 -13.29 12.18
C SER A 122 15.81 -12.07 12.09
N VAL A 123 16.59 -11.94 11.01
CA VAL A 123 17.44 -10.77 10.78
C VAL A 123 16.61 -9.57 10.34
N CYS A 124 15.70 -9.74 9.39
CA CYS A 124 14.83 -8.67 8.89
C CYS A 124 13.97 -8.05 10.00
N TYR A 125 13.30 -8.90 10.76
CA TYR A 125 12.38 -8.44 11.80
C TYR A 125 13.10 -7.84 13.01
N LYS A 126 14.37 -8.16 13.19
CA LYS A 126 15.21 -7.49 14.19
C LYS A 126 15.36 -5.99 13.88
N ASP A 127 15.35 -5.61 12.61
CA ASP A 127 15.48 -4.23 12.16
C ASP A 127 14.12 -3.47 12.09
N VAL A 128 13.00 -4.16 12.35
CA VAL A 128 11.67 -3.56 12.48
C VAL A 128 11.23 -3.60 13.93
N PRO A 129 11.43 -2.50 14.69
CA PRO A 129 11.11 -2.47 16.11
C PRO A 129 9.63 -2.77 16.38
N GLY A 130 9.36 -3.71 17.29
CA GLY A 130 8.00 -4.10 17.69
C GLY A 130 7.36 -5.20 16.85
N LEU A 131 7.95 -5.61 15.72
CA LEU A 131 7.36 -6.67 14.89
C LEU A 131 7.43 -8.05 15.58
N GLN A 132 8.51 -8.34 16.30
CA GLN A 132 8.72 -9.62 16.98
C GLN A 132 7.85 -9.84 18.23
N ASN A 133 7.19 -8.81 18.74
CA ASN A 133 6.39 -8.87 19.97
C ASN A 133 4.95 -9.33 19.76
N SER A 134 4.59 -9.80 18.58
CA SER A 134 3.22 -10.22 18.26
C SER A 134 2.77 -11.54 18.94
N SER A 135 3.65 -12.27 19.61
CA SER A 135 3.35 -13.58 20.21
C SER A 135 3.13 -13.59 21.73
N LYS A 136 3.26 -12.45 22.42
CA LYS A 136 2.88 -12.31 23.82
C LYS A 136 2.01 -11.08 23.97
N PRO A 137 0.76 -11.21 24.46
CA PRO A 137 0.05 -10.07 24.99
C PRO A 137 0.92 -9.49 26.10
N SER A 138 1.58 -8.38 25.83
CA SER A 138 2.17 -7.58 26.90
C SER A 138 1.00 -7.19 27.79
N LEU A 139 1.14 -7.43 29.11
CA LEU A 139 0.19 -6.87 30.05
C LEU A 139 0.08 -5.37 29.75
N PRO A 140 -1.14 -4.82 29.63
CA PRO A 140 -1.30 -3.42 29.30
C PRO A 140 -0.52 -2.61 30.32
N VAL A 141 0.57 -2.01 29.88
CA VAL A 141 1.23 -0.94 30.63
C VAL A 141 0.25 0.20 30.53
N LYS A 142 -0.57 0.35 31.57
CA LYS A 142 -1.53 1.42 31.70
C LYS A 142 -0.81 2.72 31.39
N ALA A 143 -1.08 3.29 30.22
CA ALA A 143 -0.47 4.54 29.79
C ALA A 143 -0.67 5.54 30.94
N ALA A 144 0.42 6.14 31.39
CA ALA A 144 0.33 7.15 32.45
C ALA A 144 -0.59 8.25 31.91
N SER A 145 -1.76 8.38 32.52
CA SER A 145 -2.74 9.39 32.19
C SER A 145 -2.11 10.77 32.39
N GLY A 146 -1.78 11.46 31.28
CA GLY A 146 -1.37 12.86 31.29
C GLY A 146 0.05 13.19 30.88
N GLY A 147 0.83 12.24 30.33
CA GLY A 147 2.20 12.53 29.86
C GLY A 147 2.22 13.28 28.52
N GLU A 148 3.08 14.30 28.40
CA GLU A 148 3.49 14.84 27.12
C GLU A 148 4.28 13.77 26.37
N VAL A 149 4.11 13.71 25.02
CA VAL A 149 4.94 12.82 24.19
C VAL A 149 6.39 13.26 24.28
N PRO A 150 7.28 12.43 24.84
CA PRO A 150 8.67 12.81 24.93
C PRO A 150 9.28 12.85 23.54
N ASN A 151 10.03 13.93 23.26
CA ASN A 151 10.90 13.99 22.07
C ASN A 151 10.17 14.00 20.71
N VAL A 152 9.17 14.87 20.56
CA VAL A 152 8.36 15.06 19.34
C VAL A 152 9.24 15.25 18.08
N ALA A 153 10.37 15.91 18.20
CA ALA A 153 11.28 16.20 17.07
C ALA A 153 11.68 14.92 16.32
N LYS A 154 12.07 13.86 17.02
CA LYS A 154 12.46 12.60 16.39
C LYS A 154 11.32 11.92 15.63
N TYR A 155 10.08 12.04 16.11
CA TYR A 155 8.92 11.47 15.41
C TYR A 155 8.60 12.25 14.14
N ILE A 156 8.83 13.56 14.14
CA ILE A 156 8.75 14.40 12.95
C ILE A 156 9.82 14.00 11.95
N GLU A 157 11.06 13.78 12.39
CA GLU A 157 12.17 13.31 11.53
C GLU A 157 11.89 11.94 10.90
N GLY A 158 11.29 11.02 11.66
CA GLY A 158 10.92 9.68 11.18
C GLY A 158 9.68 9.65 10.27
N THR A 159 8.96 10.77 10.16
CA THR A 159 7.77 10.91 9.30
C THR A 159 8.13 11.67 8.03
N VAL A 160 7.67 11.20 6.89
CA VAL A 160 7.97 11.78 5.57
C VAL A 160 6.71 12.29 4.89
N THR A 161 6.88 13.26 4.00
CA THR A 161 5.84 13.63 3.03
C THR A 161 6.02 12.80 1.78
N ILE A 162 4.95 12.19 1.30
CA ILE A 162 4.92 11.42 0.06
C ILE A 162 4.23 12.24 -1.02
N TRP A 163 4.86 12.30 -2.18
CA TRP A 163 4.37 12.99 -3.36
C TRP A 163 4.30 12.01 -4.52
N VAL A 164 3.11 11.91 -5.13
CA VAL A 164 2.92 11.24 -6.40
C VAL A 164 2.63 12.31 -7.45
N ASP A 165 3.59 12.56 -8.31
CA ASP A 165 3.49 13.53 -9.41
C ASP A 165 2.91 12.81 -10.63
N GLN A 166 1.78 13.30 -11.15
CA GLN A 166 1.05 12.72 -12.28
C GLN A 166 1.11 13.60 -13.52
N GLY A 167 1.93 14.65 -13.49
CA GLY A 167 2.09 15.61 -14.58
C GLY A 167 1.21 16.84 -14.43
N ILE A 168 0.57 17.27 -15.50
CA ILE A 168 -0.23 18.50 -15.55
C ILE A 168 -1.67 18.15 -15.91
N LYS A 169 -2.60 18.57 -15.06
CA LYS A 169 -4.04 18.55 -15.34
C LYS A 169 -4.46 19.92 -15.89
N ILE A 170 -5.19 19.93 -16.98
CA ILE A 170 -5.72 21.16 -17.58
C ILE A 170 -7.17 21.34 -17.14
N GLU A 171 -7.48 22.42 -16.43
CA GLU A 171 -8.84 22.80 -16.06
C GLU A 171 -9.10 24.24 -16.54
N ASN A 172 -10.17 24.42 -17.29
CA ASN A 172 -10.56 25.73 -17.89
C ASN A 172 -9.42 26.41 -18.68
N GLY A 173 -8.58 25.62 -19.37
CA GLY A 173 -7.45 26.13 -20.15
C GLY A 173 -6.20 26.50 -19.34
N VAL A 174 -6.23 26.28 -18.02
CA VAL A 174 -5.09 26.52 -17.13
C VAL A 174 -4.49 25.19 -16.70
N GLY A 175 -3.16 25.05 -16.81
CA GLY A 175 -2.43 23.86 -16.38
C GLY A 175 -2.13 23.92 -14.88
N TYR A 176 -2.56 22.88 -14.15
CA TYR A 176 -2.24 22.68 -12.74
C TYR A 176 -1.41 21.43 -12.57
N ALA A 177 -0.47 21.44 -11.62
CA ALA A 177 0.25 20.23 -11.26
C ALA A 177 -0.72 19.20 -10.65
N ASP A 178 -0.84 18.03 -11.29
CA ASP A 178 -1.67 16.93 -10.79
C ASP A 178 -0.83 16.08 -9.83
N ARG A 179 -1.19 16.09 -8.55
CA ARG A 179 -0.41 15.48 -7.47
C ARG A 179 -1.28 14.87 -6.41
N VAL A 180 -0.87 13.68 -5.95
CA VAL A 180 -1.35 13.13 -4.67
C VAL A 180 -0.30 13.42 -3.60
N ILE A 181 -0.76 13.87 -2.44
CA ILE A 181 0.08 14.14 -1.28
C ILE A 181 -0.41 13.27 -0.13
N GLY A 182 0.53 12.61 0.53
CA GLY A 182 0.30 11.80 1.71
C GLY A 182 1.48 11.84 2.64
N SER A 183 1.43 11.01 3.64
CA SER A 183 2.48 10.81 4.64
C SER A 183 2.93 9.35 4.69
N GLY A 184 4.09 9.13 5.27
CA GLY A 184 4.61 7.80 5.58
C GLY A 184 5.58 7.88 6.74
N PHE A 185 6.01 6.74 7.23
CA PHE A 185 6.96 6.68 8.34
C PHE A 185 7.92 5.51 8.18
N PHE A 186 9.14 5.70 8.66
CA PHE A 186 10.18 4.68 8.60
C PHE A 186 9.95 3.56 9.60
N ILE A 187 10.05 2.32 9.10
CA ILE A 187 9.99 1.08 9.90
C ILE A 187 11.33 0.35 9.95
N SER A 188 12.32 0.79 9.17
CA SER A 188 13.67 0.23 9.13
C SER A 188 14.70 1.30 8.82
N LYS A 189 15.92 1.17 9.35
CA LYS A 189 17.05 2.05 9.05
C LYS A 189 17.42 2.08 7.57
N ASN A 190 17.16 0.99 6.86
CA ASN A 190 17.48 0.85 5.44
C ASN A 190 16.49 1.58 4.51
N GLY A 191 15.67 2.51 5.02
CA GLY A 191 14.81 3.35 4.20
C GLY A 191 13.48 2.70 3.78
N TYR A 192 13.01 1.65 4.47
CA TYR A 192 11.67 1.13 4.26
C TYR A 192 10.64 1.96 5.02
N LEU A 193 9.58 2.33 4.31
CA LEU A 193 8.50 3.21 4.77
C LEU A 193 7.16 2.56 4.58
N VAL A 194 6.27 2.80 5.52
CA VAL A 194 4.85 2.43 5.42
C VAL A 194 4.02 3.66 5.06
N THR A 195 3.01 3.45 4.23
CA THR A 195 2.00 4.44 3.86
C THR A 195 0.69 3.73 3.49
N ASN A 196 -0.33 4.49 3.08
CA ASN A 196 -1.56 3.91 2.52
C ASN A 196 -1.43 3.58 1.03
N HIS A 197 -2.14 2.54 0.59
CA HIS A 197 -2.23 2.20 -0.83
C HIS A 197 -2.84 3.35 -1.65
N HIS A 198 -3.91 4.00 -1.16
CA HIS A 198 -4.56 5.08 -1.92
C HIS A 198 -3.62 6.26 -2.20
N VAL A 199 -2.58 6.48 -1.38
CA VAL A 199 -1.55 7.51 -1.61
C VAL A 199 -0.70 7.16 -2.83
N ILE A 200 -0.39 5.86 -3.04
CA ILE A 200 0.49 5.40 -4.13
C ILE A 200 -0.27 4.73 -5.28
N SER A 201 -1.59 4.70 -5.21
CA SER A 201 -2.43 3.93 -6.14
C SER A 201 -2.14 4.23 -7.61
N ASN A 202 -1.90 5.48 -7.97
CA ASN A 202 -1.60 5.88 -9.34
C ASN A 202 -0.19 5.47 -9.81
N VAL A 203 0.72 5.15 -8.89
CA VAL A 203 2.06 4.62 -9.25
C VAL A 203 1.97 3.16 -9.68
N VAL A 204 0.99 2.42 -9.14
CA VAL A 204 0.81 0.98 -9.39
C VAL A 204 -0.34 0.68 -10.36
N ASP A 205 -1.09 1.70 -10.78
CA ASP A 205 -2.13 1.59 -11.78
C ASP A 205 -1.51 1.67 -13.19
N THR A 206 -1.76 0.65 -14.00
CA THR A 206 -1.28 0.57 -15.38
C THR A 206 -1.69 1.77 -16.25
N LYS A 207 -2.78 2.45 -15.90
CA LYS A 207 -3.24 3.67 -16.59
C LYS A 207 -2.22 4.81 -16.52
N TYR A 208 -1.44 4.88 -15.45
CA TYR A 208 -0.43 5.92 -15.20
C TYR A 208 0.99 5.41 -15.36
N GLU A 209 1.18 4.22 -15.97
CA GLU A 209 2.50 3.64 -16.19
C GLU A 209 3.39 4.59 -16.99
N GLY A 210 4.60 4.83 -16.48
CA GLY A 210 5.57 5.75 -17.08
C GLY A 210 5.30 7.25 -16.85
N VAL A 211 4.13 7.62 -16.33
CA VAL A 211 3.74 9.03 -16.04
C VAL A 211 3.87 9.34 -14.56
N ALA A 212 3.25 8.53 -13.70
CA ALA A 212 3.27 8.75 -12.26
C ALA A 212 4.67 8.51 -11.68
N LYS A 213 5.16 9.47 -10.89
CA LYS A 213 6.47 9.42 -10.22
C LYS A 213 6.30 9.58 -8.73
N LEU A 214 6.90 8.66 -7.97
CA LEU A 214 6.85 8.64 -6.51
C LEU A 214 8.10 9.28 -5.92
N TYR A 215 7.90 10.24 -5.05
CA TYR A 215 8.95 10.93 -4.31
C TYR A 215 8.62 11.01 -2.82
N VAL A 216 9.66 11.04 -2.03
CA VAL A 216 9.62 11.29 -0.59
C VAL A 216 10.36 12.58 -0.29
N ARG A 217 9.89 13.33 0.68
CA ARG A 217 10.56 14.53 1.22
C ARG A 217 10.81 14.33 2.71
N MET A 218 12.03 14.58 3.12
CA MET A 218 12.45 14.43 4.51
C MET A 218 12.12 15.71 5.32
N ALA A 219 12.13 15.60 6.66
CA ALA A 219 11.80 16.72 7.54
C ALA A 219 12.88 17.80 7.54
N ASP A 220 14.11 17.38 7.52
CA ASP A 220 15.32 18.23 7.54
C ASP A 220 15.61 18.88 6.17
N ASP A 221 15.11 18.27 5.09
CA ASP A 221 15.26 18.78 3.72
C ASP A 221 13.93 18.67 2.94
N PRO A 222 12.99 19.59 3.19
CA PRO A 222 11.67 19.56 2.56
C PRO A 222 11.68 19.93 1.07
N ASP A 223 12.78 20.46 0.54
CA ASP A 223 12.89 20.88 -0.85
C ASP A 223 13.39 19.74 -1.76
N THR A 224 14.21 18.85 -1.24
CA THR A 224 14.73 17.72 -2.00
C THR A 224 13.67 16.63 -2.18
N ARG A 225 13.51 16.19 -3.44
CA ARG A 225 12.65 15.09 -3.82
C ARG A 225 13.48 13.82 -3.96
N ILE A 226 13.34 12.89 -3.02
CA ILE A 226 14.04 11.61 -3.02
C ILE A 226 13.17 10.61 -3.79
N PRO A 227 13.65 10.03 -4.90
CA PRO A 227 12.89 9.00 -5.61
C PRO A 227 12.61 7.80 -4.70
N ALA A 228 11.40 7.28 -4.76
CA ALA A 228 11.00 6.10 -4.00
C ALA A 228 10.50 5.00 -4.93
N LYS A 229 10.62 3.75 -4.46
CA LYS A 229 10.12 2.55 -5.15
C LYS A 229 8.99 1.93 -4.35
N VAL A 230 7.92 1.52 -5.01
CA VAL A 230 6.90 0.69 -4.38
C VAL A 230 7.44 -0.73 -4.29
N ILE A 231 7.41 -1.32 -3.09
CA ILE A 231 7.81 -2.71 -2.84
C ILE A 231 6.59 -3.61 -2.93
N GLY A 232 5.57 -3.36 -2.12
CA GLY A 232 4.34 -4.13 -2.12
C GLY A 232 3.16 -3.32 -1.59
N TRP A 233 1.94 -3.74 -1.91
CA TRP A 233 0.73 -3.06 -1.46
C TRP A 233 -0.46 -4.01 -1.29
N ASP A 234 -1.31 -3.65 -0.37
CA ASP A 234 -2.61 -4.26 -0.13
C ASP A 234 -3.70 -3.22 -0.35
N LYS A 235 -4.49 -3.43 -1.41
CA LYS A 235 -5.61 -2.55 -1.74
C LYS A 235 -6.78 -2.70 -0.76
N VAL A 236 -6.95 -3.88 -0.19
CA VAL A 236 -8.08 -4.21 0.69
C VAL A 236 -7.90 -3.61 2.07
N LEU A 237 -6.68 -3.70 2.61
CA LEU A 237 -6.30 -3.11 3.90
C LEU A 237 -5.81 -1.67 3.76
N ASP A 238 -5.70 -1.16 2.52
CA ASP A 238 -5.17 0.17 2.21
C ASP A 238 -3.76 0.42 2.76
N LEU A 239 -2.87 -0.57 2.63
CA LEU A 239 -1.49 -0.54 3.09
C LEU A 239 -0.52 -0.57 1.92
N ALA A 240 0.62 0.10 2.07
CA ALA A 240 1.72 0.03 1.10
C ALA A 240 3.07 0.13 1.80
N LEU A 241 4.03 -0.61 1.25
CA LEU A 241 5.44 -0.58 1.62
C LEU A 241 6.23 0.05 0.46
N ILE A 242 6.98 1.08 0.77
CA ILE A 242 7.85 1.77 -0.19
C ILE A 242 9.28 1.79 0.32
N LYS A 243 10.25 2.02 -0.57
CA LYS A 243 11.69 2.07 -0.27
C LYS A 243 12.30 3.34 -0.84
N VAL A 244 13.12 3.97 -0.04
CA VAL A 244 14.03 5.06 -0.45
C VAL A 244 15.48 4.67 -0.15
N GLU A 245 16.42 5.18 -0.93
CA GLU A 245 17.84 4.88 -0.77
C GLU A 245 18.52 5.93 0.15
N VAL A 246 17.98 6.00 1.39
CA VAL A 246 18.54 6.83 2.46
C VAL A 246 18.50 6.07 3.77
N GLU A 247 19.41 6.39 4.68
CA GLU A 247 19.33 5.92 6.06
C GLU A 247 18.23 6.70 6.80
N ALA A 248 17.34 5.97 7.49
CA ALA A 248 16.26 6.59 8.25
C ALA A 248 16.81 7.38 9.45
N PRO A 249 16.48 8.67 9.61
CA PRO A 249 16.91 9.47 10.75
C PRO A 249 16.29 8.96 12.06
N TYR A 250 15.07 8.44 11.99
CA TYR A 250 14.38 7.78 13.08
C TYR A 250 13.52 6.63 12.56
N VAL A 251 13.52 5.51 13.28
CA VAL A 251 12.71 4.33 12.99
C VAL A 251 11.67 4.15 14.08
N PHE A 252 10.40 4.09 13.68
CA PHE A 252 9.30 3.88 14.61
C PHE A 252 9.24 2.45 15.13
N THR A 253 8.86 2.31 16.40
CA THR A 253 8.50 1.02 16.97
C THR A 253 7.02 0.74 16.71
N LEU A 254 6.71 -0.42 16.15
CA LEU A 254 5.35 -0.89 15.98
C LEU A 254 4.80 -1.34 17.34
N GLY A 255 3.77 -0.68 17.81
CA GLY A 255 3.10 -0.96 19.07
C GLY A 255 2.13 -2.15 18.98
N SER A 256 1.08 -2.12 19.77
CA SER A 256 -0.02 -3.08 19.72
C SER A 256 -1.35 -2.33 19.88
N SER A 257 -2.20 -2.39 18.86
CA SER A 257 -3.52 -1.75 18.89
C SER A 257 -4.44 -2.35 19.97
N SER A 258 -4.14 -3.57 20.43
CA SER A 258 -4.85 -4.20 21.54
C SER A 258 -4.59 -3.54 22.89
N ASP A 259 -3.53 -2.73 22.98
CA ASP A 259 -3.18 -1.99 24.21
C ASP A 259 -3.99 -0.70 24.35
N LEU A 260 -4.73 -0.30 23.28
CA LEU A 260 -5.57 0.90 23.29
C LEU A 260 -7.00 0.61 23.73
N SER A 261 -7.55 1.59 24.42
CA SER A 261 -8.95 1.64 24.84
C SER A 261 -9.58 2.98 24.43
N VAL A 262 -10.91 3.02 24.39
CA VAL A 262 -11.64 4.28 24.17
C VAL A 262 -11.28 5.26 25.30
N GLY A 263 -10.92 6.48 24.93
CA GLY A 263 -10.44 7.53 25.82
C GLY A 263 -8.92 7.64 25.92
N ASP A 264 -8.15 6.67 25.42
CA ASP A 264 -6.70 6.75 25.41
C ASP A 264 -6.20 7.84 24.46
N ARG A 265 -5.16 8.56 24.90
CA ARG A 265 -4.56 9.64 24.11
C ARG A 265 -3.72 9.09 22.98
N VAL A 266 -3.92 9.66 21.80
CA VAL A 266 -3.17 9.35 20.59
C VAL A 266 -2.71 10.62 19.88
N TYR A 267 -1.66 10.49 19.09
CA TYR A 267 -1.10 11.60 18.31
C TYR A 267 -0.95 11.15 16.85
N ALA A 268 -1.48 11.95 15.95
CA ALA A 268 -1.30 11.72 14.51
C ALA A 268 -0.22 12.67 13.97
N ILE A 269 0.70 12.13 13.18
CA ILE A 269 1.77 12.91 12.56
C ILE A 269 1.62 12.79 11.05
N GLY A 270 1.68 13.92 10.36
CA GLY A 270 1.54 13.94 8.92
C GLY A 270 1.89 15.30 8.33
N SER A 271 1.72 15.41 7.03
CA SER A 271 2.02 16.62 6.25
C SER A 271 0.74 17.14 5.57
N PRO A 272 -0.12 17.82 6.35
CA PRO A 272 -1.40 18.29 5.82
C PRO A 272 -1.16 19.24 4.65
N VAL A 273 -1.82 18.97 3.51
CA VAL A 273 -1.73 19.76 2.26
C VAL A 273 -0.29 19.93 1.74
N GLY A 274 0.65 19.07 2.18
CA GLY A 274 2.06 19.19 1.81
C GLY A 274 2.83 20.27 2.56
N LEU A 275 2.25 20.84 3.62
CA LEU A 275 2.92 21.72 4.56
C LEU A 275 3.92 20.93 5.43
N ASP A 276 4.67 21.65 6.26
CA ASP A 276 5.57 21.02 7.22
C ASP A 276 4.82 20.04 8.13
N ARG A 277 5.52 19.00 8.58
CA ARG A 277 4.91 17.94 9.39
C ARG A 277 4.27 18.51 10.62
N THR A 278 3.04 18.13 10.81
CA THR A 278 2.20 18.58 11.91
C THR A 278 1.88 17.40 12.82
N LEU A 279 2.06 17.58 14.12
CA LEU A 279 1.57 16.66 15.13
C LEU A 279 0.25 17.18 15.65
N THR A 280 -0.77 16.34 15.60
CA THR A 280 -2.08 16.62 16.20
C THR A 280 -2.37 15.63 17.32
N SER A 281 -3.07 16.04 18.35
CA SER A 281 -3.42 15.18 19.48
C SER A 281 -4.92 15.01 19.60
N GLY A 282 -5.33 13.84 20.07
CA GLY A 282 -6.72 13.50 20.36
C GLY A 282 -6.79 12.24 21.20
N ILE A 283 -7.95 11.60 21.15
CA ILE A 283 -8.20 10.33 21.84
C ILE A 283 -8.77 9.28 20.88
N VAL A 284 -8.70 8.04 21.28
CA VAL A 284 -9.48 6.97 20.65
C VAL A 284 -10.96 7.18 21.00
N SER A 285 -11.76 7.58 20.04
CA SER A 285 -13.19 7.86 20.21
C SER A 285 -14.04 6.59 20.11
N ALA A 286 -13.63 5.63 19.30
CA ALA A 286 -14.28 4.33 19.19
C ALA A 286 -13.33 3.28 18.60
N MET A 287 -13.57 2.04 18.99
CA MET A 287 -12.90 0.85 18.48
C MET A 287 -13.83 0.13 17.49
N ASN A 288 -13.24 -0.72 16.63
CA ASN A 288 -13.96 -1.67 15.79
C ASN A 288 -15.03 -1.06 14.87
N ARG A 289 -14.78 0.13 14.33
CA ARG A 289 -15.65 0.72 13.30
C ARG A 289 -15.50 -0.07 12.00
N LYS A 290 -16.61 -0.58 11.46
CA LYS A 290 -16.65 -1.20 10.14
C LYS A 290 -16.93 -0.10 9.11
N LEU A 291 -15.93 0.26 8.36
CA LEU A 291 -16.05 1.14 7.20
C LEU A 291 -16.04 0.31 5.90
N PHE A 292 -15.48 0.86 4.84
CA PHE A 292 -15.50 0.27 3.49
C PHE A 292 -14.51 -0.89 3.28
N THR A 293 -13.73 -1.23 4.29
CA THR A 293 -12.71 -2.27 4.22
C THR A 293 -13.18 -3.57 4.88
N THR A 294 -12.51 -4.66 4.60
CA THR A 294 -12.74 -5.97 5.22
C THR A 294 -12.38 -6.02 6.70
N GLY A 295 -11.73 -4.98 7.21
CA GLY A 295 -11.27 -4.89 8.60
C GLY A 295 -12.01 -3.84 9.44
N SER A 296 -11.73 -3.83 10.73
CA SER A 296 -12.16 -2.80 11.66
C SER A 296 -11.13 -1.69 11.72
N VAL A 297 -11.56 -0.44 11.88
CA VAL A 297 -10.68 0.73 12.08
C VAL A 297 -10.97 1.41 13.41
N PHE A 298 -10.01 2.18 13.90
CA PHE A 298 -10.22 3.08 15.03
C PHE A 298 -10.82 4.39 14.57
N GLN A 299 -11.74 4.93 15.38
CA GLN A 299 -12.14 6.32 15.27
C GLN A 299 -11.33 7.14 16.26
N ILE A 300 -10.73 8.23 15.81
CA ILE A 300 -9.99 9.19 16.62
C ILE A 300 -10.54 10.60 16.40
N ASP A 301 -10.38 11.48 17.38
CA ASP A 301 -10.76 12.89 17.24
C ASP A 301 -9.54 13.82 17.01
N ALA A 302 -8.31 13.27 17.00
CA ALA A 302 -7.15 13.99 16.53
C ALA A 302 -7.40 14.57 15.13
N ALA A 303 -7.06 15.82 14.90
CA ALA A 303 -7.32 16.49 13.62
C ALA A 303 -6.56 15.80 12.47
N VAL A 304 -7.29 15.31 11.47
CA VAL A 304 -6.76 14.69 10.26
C VAL A 304 -7.28 15.45 9.04
N ASN A 305 -6.38 15.85 8.18
CA ASN A 305 -6.66 16.54 6.92
C ASN A 305 -6.01 15.81 5.76
N GLY A 306 -6.37 16.17 4.51
CA GLY A 306 -5.70 15.66 3.32
C GLY A 306 -4.19 15.86 3.42
N GLY A 307 -3.42 14.79 3.20
CA GLY A 307 -1.96 14.76 3.37
C GLY A 307 -1.49 14.02 4.63
N ASN A 308 -2.34 13.81 5.65
CA ASN A 308 -1.98 13.01 6.83
C ASN A 308 -2.12 11.50 6.57
N SER A 309 -2.83 11.09 5.52
CA SER A 309 -3.00 9.67 5.16
C SER A 309 -1.66 8.96 5.01
N GLY A 310 -1.52 7.80 5.63
CA GLY A 310 -0.30 6.99 5.68
C GLY A 310 0.67 7.38 6.80
N GLY A 311 0.41 8.48 7.52
CA GLY A 311 1.19 8.89 8.68
C GLY A 311 0.94 8.01 9.91
N PRO A 312 1.89 7.98 10.87
CA PRO A 312 1.75 7.20 12.08
C PRO A 312 0.76 7.84 13.06
N CYS A 313 -0.06 7.01 13.68
CA CYS A 313 -0.83 7.34 14.88
C CYS A 313 -0.15 6.66 16.06
N ILE A 314 0.48 7.45 16.93
CA ILE A 314 1.31 6.97 18.05
C ILE A 314 0.61 7.15 19.39
N ASP A 315 1.00 6.30 20.35
CA ASP A 315 0.63 6.44 21.76
C ASP A 315 1.53 7.46 22.49
N VAL A 316 1.31 7.64 23.79
CA VAL A 316 2.11 8.51 24.66
C VAL A 316 3.57 8.07 24.80
N ASN A 317 3.90 6.83 24.45
CA ASN A 317 5.26 6.28 24.48
C ASN A 317 5.97 6.43 23.12
N GLY A 318 5.25 6.87 22.07
CA GLY A 318 5.76 7.02 20.72
C GLY A 318 5.72 5.74 19.89
N ASN A 319 5.02 4.70 20.36
CA ASN A 319 4.82 3.49 19.57
C ASN A 319 3.67 3.69 18.58
N VAL A 320 3.82 3.20 17.35
CA VAL A 320 2.78 3.28 16.34
C VAL A 320 1.67 2.27 16.67
N GLN A 321 0.49 2.77 16.96
CA GLN A 321 -0.68 1.98 17.30
C GLN A 321 -1.64 1.81 16.11
N ALA A 322 -1.57 2.75 15.16
CA ALA A 322 -2.39 2.72 13.95
C ALA A 322 -1.77 3.59 12.84
N ILE A 323 -2.31 3.48 11.64
CA ILE A 323 -1.93 4.27 10.46
C ILE A 323 -3.10 5.18 10.12
N VAL A 324 -2.87 6.48 10.06
CA VAL A 324 -3.89 7.46 9.66
C VAL A 324 -4.34 7.16 8.23
N PHE A 325 -5.65 7.05 8.03
CA PHE A 325 -6.15 6.55 6.74
C PHE A 325 -7.19 7.46 6.10
N ALA A 326 -8.15 7.97 6.87
CA ALA A 326 -9.24 8.79 6.32
C ALA A 326 -9.80 9.73 7.38
N GLY A 327 -10.36 10.84 6.93
CA GLY A 327 -11.24 11.73 7.68
C GLY A 327 -12.53 11.96 6.88
N MET A 328 -13.59 12.30 7.60
CA MET A 328 -14.82 12.82 6.99
C MET A 328 -14.86 14.34 7.17
N PRO A 329 -14.40 15.12 6.17
CA PRO A 329 -14.21 16.57 6.34
C PRO A 329 -15.48 17.33 6.74
N GLN A 330 -16.67 16.75 6.43
CA GLN A 330 -17.97 17.32 6.77
C GLN A 330 -18.30 17.19 8.27
N TYR A 331 -17.57 16.32 8.99
CA TYR A 331 -17.88 16.01 10.39
C TYR A 331 -16.59 16.12 11.22
N GLN A 332 -16.59 17.02 12.19
CA GLN A 332 -15.46 17.16 13.13
C GLN A 332 -15.32 15.91 14.01
N GLY A 333 -14.08 15.45 14.21
CA GLY A 333 -13.80 14.31 15.10
C GLY A 333 -14.15 12.93 14.51
N LEU A 334 -14.54 12.85 13.23
CA LEU A 334 -14.72 11.58 12.53
C LEU A 334 -13.51 11.29 11.67
N ASN A 335 -12.40 10.97 12.33
CA ASN A 335 -11.18 10.55 11.67
C ASN A 335 -10.90 9.08 12.01
N PHE A 336 -10.23 8.38 11.10
CA PHE A 336 -10.05 6.94 11.19
C PHE A 336 -8.60 6.55 10.98
N ALA A 337 -8.19 5.49 11.68
CA ALA A 337 -6.87 4.93 11.58
C ALA A 337 -6.93 3.40 11.52
N ILE A 338 -6.09 2.81 10.67
CA ILE A 338 -5.96 1.38 10.48
C ILE A 338 -5.13 0.81 11.63
N PRO A 339 -5.64 -0.18 12.40
CA PRO A 339 -4.88 -0.82 13.47
C PRO A 339 -3.55 -1.38 13.00
N ILE A 340 -2.51 -1.22 13.81
CA ILE A 340 -1.14 -1.65 13.46
C ILE A 340 -1.01 -3.16 13.28
N GLU A 341 -1.88 -3.96 13.88
CA GLU A 341 -1.91 -5.42 13.72
C GLU A 341 -2.14 -5.86 12.28
N TYR A 342 -2.92 -5.10 11.50
CA TYR A 342 -3.08 -5.39 10.08
C TYR A 342 -1.76 -5.24 9.34
N LEU A 343 -1.00 -4.17 9.63
CA LEU A 343 0.34 -4.02 9.07
C LEU A 343 1.26 -5.17 9.49
N LYS A 344 1.33 -5.49 10.80
CA LYS A 344 2.19 -6.56 11.30
C LYS A 344 1.92 -7.90 10.64
N THR A 345 0.63 -8.21 10.44
CA THR A 345 0.20 -9.45 9.79
C THR A 345 0.54 -9.46 8.29
N ASP A 346 0.39 -8.32 7.64
CA ASP A 346 0.54 -8.22 6.19
C ASP A 346 1.99 -7.90 5.74
N LEU A 347 2.81 -7.37 6.64
CA LEU A 347 4.16 -6.90 6.35
C LEU A 347 5.06 -7.95 5.66
N PRO A 348 5.07 -9.25 6.06
CA PRO A 348 5.81 -10.26 5.34
C PRO A 348 5.42 -10.36 3.86
N MET A 349 4.13 -10.24 3.56
CA MET A 349 3.64 -10.30 2.19
C MET A 349 3.92 -9.01 1.42
N LEU A 350 3.90 -7.85 2.07
CA LEU A 350 4.32 -6.59 1.47
C LEU A 350 5.81 -6.61 1.10
N PHE A 351 6.65 -7.22 1.93
CA PHE A 351 8.06 -7.45 1.61
C PHE A 351 8.26 -8.47 0.49
N HIS A 352 7.38 -9.47 0.37
CA HIS A 352 7.38 -10.39 -0.78
C HIS A 352 7.22 -9.64 -2.11
N GLY A 353 6.55 -8.50 -2.07
CA GLY A 353 6.46 -7.53 -3.16
C GLY A 353 5.26 -7.71 -4.06
N GLY A 354 4.96 -6.62 -4.77
CA GLY A 354 3.82 -6.58 -5.68
C GLY A 354 2.47 -6.42 -4.96
N LYS A 355 1.40 -6.70 -5.68
CA LYS A 355 0.04 -6.62 -5.17
C LYS A 355 -0.28 -7.80 -4.25
N ARG A 356 -0.76 -7.50 -3.04
CA ARG A 356 -1.34 -8.50 -2.16
C ARG A 356 -2.67 -8.97 -2.74
N GLU A 357 -2.77 -10.25 -3.06
CA GLU A 357 -4.02 -10.85 -3.48
C GLU A 357 -4.74 -11.50 -2.30
N HIS A 358 -6.02 -11.17 -2.14
CA HIS A 358 -6.90 -11.78 -1.16
C HIS A 358 -7.76 -12.85 -1.84
N VAL A 359 -7.73 -14.06 -1.31
CA VAL A 359 -8.58 -15.14 -1.82
C VAL A 359 -10.01 -14.95 -1.30
N TRP A 360 -10.95 -14.78 -2.20
CA TRP A 360 -12.37 -14.75 -1.89
C TRP A 360 -12.98 -16.14 -2.06
N LEU A 361 -13.39 -16.74 -0.96
CA LEU A 361 -14.00 -18.09 -0.97
C LEU A 361 -15.52 -18.08 -1.14
N GLY A 362 -16.14 -16.89 -1.24
CA GLY A 362 -17.59 -16.76 -1.36
C GLY A 362 -18.38 -17.18 -0.11
N ALA A 363 -17.69 -17.39 1.03
CA ALA A 363 -18.33 -17.75 2.29
C ALA A 363 -18.62 -16.49 3.12
N TYR A 364 -19.86 -16.34 3.58
CA TYR A 364 -20.29 -15.28 4.48
C TYR A 364 -20.75 -15.90 5.78
N GLY A 365 -20.16 -15.54 6.92
CA GLY A 365 -20.51 -16.01 8.25
C GLY A 365 -21.11 -14.90 9.10
N HIS A 366 -22.24 -15.17 9.76
CA HIS A 366 -22.75 -14.35 10.85
C HIS A 366 -22.40 -15.00 12.17
N THR A 367 -21.81 -14.24 13.09
CA THR A 367 -21.79 -14.61 14.51
C THR A 367 -23.10 -14.12 15.12
N PHE A 368 -23.83 -15.03 15.72
CA PHE A 368 -25.03 -14.75 16.50
C PHE A 368 -24.63 -14.28 17.92
#